data_be5e190e4617b8caefe0537b273db1dc
#
_entry.id   be5e190e4617b8caefe0537b273db1dc
#
_cell.length_a   1.000
_cell.length_b   1.000
_cell.length_c   1.000
_cell.angle_alpha   90.00
_cell.angle_beta   90.00
_cell.angle_gamma   90.00
#
_symmetry.space_group_name_H-M   'P 1'
#
loop_
_entity.id
_entity.type
_entity.pdbx_description
1 polymer ?
#
loop_
_entity_poly.entity_id
_entity_poly.type
_entity_poly.pdbx_seq_one_letter_code
_entity_poly.pdbx_strand_id
1 'polypeptide(L)'
;MQNVIERLTEHYGIINGTKFDGVLPERYHIRFNPYLRRLTGRITYGLQLIEISAYHYRQYGYEDAVQTLEHEMLHLYLHMLGKPSGHNMLFKEAARQLGIRVFHANPYPKNRASRHRYVYECPSCGRMAFRKRPGRAQAIACGVCCRVQADGAWDERFALRLVEKVRFA
;
A
#
# COMPACT_ATOMS: atom_id res chain seq x y z
N MET A 1 -16.76 15.80 -11.34
CA MET A 1 -16.23 15.30 -10.05
C MET A 1 -17.06 15.76 -8.86
N GLN A 2 -17.66 16.96 -8.89
CA GLN A 2 -18.53 17.45 -7.79
C GLN A 2 -19.65 16.46 -7.46
N ASN A 3 -20.44 16.06 -8.43
CA ASN A 3 -21.53 15.07 -8.28
C ASN A 3 -21.03 13.72 -7.68
N VAL A 4 -19.80 13.31 -7.97
CA VAL A 4 -19.24 12.08 -7.42
C VAL A 4 -18.89 12.22 -5.94
N ILE A 5 -18.43 13.40 -5.51
CA ILE A 5 -18.15 13.69 -4.09
C ILE A 5 -19.46 13.69 -3.29
N GLU A 6 -20.52 14.28 -3.82
CA GLU A 6 -21.85 14.28 -3.20
C GLU A 6 -22.34 12.85 -2.99
N ARG A 7 -22.26 12.00 -4.01
CA ARG A 7 -22.62 10.57 -3.92
C ARG A 7 -21.75 9.81 -2.92
N LEU A 8 -20.46 10.09 -2.84
CA LEU A 8 -19.57 9.47 -1.83
C LEU A 8 -19.93 9.94 -0.42
N THR A 9 -20.37 11.19 -0.26
CA THR A 9 -20.83 11.71 1.04
C THR A 9 -22.14 11.05 1.48
N GLU A 10 -23.07 10.82 0.54
CA GLU A 10 -24.28 10.03 0.80
C GLU A 10 -23.92 8.58 1.21
N HIS A 11 -23.00 7.94 0.46
CA HIS A 11 -22.51 6.60 0.79
C HIS A 11 -21.81 6.55 2.15
N TYR A 12 -21.09 7.60 2.55
CA TYR A 12 -20.51 7.68 3.90
C TYR A 12 -21.59 7.52 4.97
N GLY A 13 -22.72 8.23 4.85
CA GLY A 13 -23.84 8.11 5.79
C GLY A 13 -24.43 6.70 5.81
N ILE A 14 -24.64 6.09 4.64
CA ILE A 14 -25.18 4.72 4.52
C ILE A 14 -24.20 3.72 5.15
N ILE A 15 -22.91 3.79 4.83
CA ILE A 15 -21.87 2.91 5.38
C ILE A 15 -21.77 3.09 6.90
N ASN A 16 -21.82 4.32 7.40
CA ASN A 16 -21.80 4.59 8.83
C ASN A 16 -22.94 3.87 9.54
N GLY A 17 -24.16 4.01 9.02
CA GLY A 17 -25.33 3.34 9.63
C GLY A 17 -25.31 1.82 9.50
N THR A 18 -24.82 1.27 8.39
CA THR A 18 -24.93 -0.18 8.11
C THR A 18 -23.76 -1.00 8.59
N LYS A 19 -22.55 -0.42 8.66
CA LYS A 19 -21.32 -1.14 9.04
C LYS A 19 -20.72 -0.68 10.37
N PHE A 20 -21.03 0.53 10.81
CA PHE A 20 -20.43 1.13 12.00
C PHE A 20 -21.48 1.58 13.04
N ASP A 21 -22.73 1.11 12.92
CA ASP A 21 -23.83 1.40 13.85
C ASP A 21 -24.06 2.90 14.12
N GLY A 22 -23.71 3.75 13.16
CA GLY A 22 -23.82 5.20 13.28
C GLY A 22 -22.83 5.87 14.24
N VAL A 23 -21.80 5.14 14.70
CA VAL A 23 -20.84 5.62 15.71
C VAL A 23 -19.89 6.69 15.13
N LEU A 24 -19.63 6.68 13.82
CA LEU A 24 -18.73 7.67 13.22
C LEU A 24 -19.41 9.05 13.16
N PRO A 25 -18.64 10.16 13.10
CA PRO A 25 -19.19 11.49 12.94
C PRO A 25 -20.15 11.57 11.75
N GLU A 26 -21.26 12.28 11.91
CA GLU A 26 -22.26 12.42 10.83
C GLU A 26 -21.69 13.03 9.54
N ARG A 27 -20.68 13.89 9.69
CA ARG A 27 -20.04 14.59 8.57
C ARG A 27 -18.53 14.43 8.63
N TYR A 28 -17.99 14.05 7.49
CA TYR A 28 -16.55 13.97 7.26
C TYR A 28 -16.27 14.55 5.87
N HIS A 29 -15.25 15.37 5.73
CA HIS A 29 -14.91 15.95 4.44
C HIS A 29 -14.33 14.86 3.53
N ILE A 30 -14.89 14.75 2.32
CA ILE A 30 -14.41 13.83 1.30
C ILE A 30 -13.95 14.63 0.10
N ARG A 31 -12.77 14.37 -0.40
CA ARG A 31 -12.28 14.98 -1.64
C ARG A 31 -11.41 14.05 -2.47
N PHE A 32 -11.32 14.33 -3.76
CA PHE A 32 -10.32 13.72 -4.62
C PHE A 32 -8.99 14.46 -4.51
N ASN A 33 -7.90 13.69 -4.35
CA ASN A 33 -6.54 14.22 -4.34
C ASN A 33 -5.80 13.78 -5.61
N PRO A 34 -5.45 14.71 -6.54
CA PRO A 34 -4.74 14.39 -7.77
C PRO A 34 -3.27 14.01 -7.55
N TYR A 35 -2.72 14.36 -6.40
CA TYR A 35 -1.32 14.07 -6.05
C TYR A 35 -1.15 12.75 -5.32
N LEU A 36 -2.24 12.12 -4.88
CA LEU A 36 -2.24 10.85 -4.20
C LEU A 36 -2.06 9.72 -5.22
N ARG A 37 -0.81 9.38 -5.54
CA ARG A 37 -0.50 8.42 -6.60
C ARG A 37 -0.13 7.02 -6.11
N ARG A 38 0.32 6.88 -4.86
CA ARG A 38 0.80 5.60 -4.30
C ARG A 38 -0.20 4.95 -3.35
N LEU A 39 -1.17 5.70 -2.90
CA LEU A 39 -2.24 5.27 -2.01
C LEU A 39 -3.56 5.42 -2.75
N THR A 40 -4.54 4.59 -2.43
CA THR A 40 -5.89 4.68 -2.97
C THR A 40 -6.70 5.71 -2.21
N GLY A 41 -6.48 5.81 -0.89
CA GLY A 41 -7.06 6.79 0.01
C GLY A 41 -6.10 7.20 1.11
N ARG A 42 -6.51 8.16 1.90
CA ARG A 42 -5.86 8.63 3.11
C ARG A 42 -6.85 9.33 4.01
N ILE A 43 -6.80 9.01 5.32
CA ILE A 43 -7.54 9.76 6.33
C ILE A 43 -6.62 10.68 7.12
N THR A 44 -7.11 11.88 7.47
CA THR A 44 -6.46 12.85 8.35
C THR A 44 -7.41 13.23 9.47
N TYR A 45 -7.26 12.63 10.64
CA TYR A 45 -8.20 12.75 11.75
C TYR A 45 -8.41 14.19 12.21
N GLY A 46 -7.33 14.93 12.46
CA GLY A 46 -7.39 16.32 12.94
C GLY A 46 -8.07 17.30 11.97
N LEU A 47 -8.16 16.97 10.69
CA LEU A 47 -8.85 17.78 9.68
C LEU A 47 -10.23 17.20 9.34
N GLN A 48 -10.65 16.11 9.94
CA GLN A 48 -11.86 15.35 9.59
C GLN A 48 -11.96 15.14 8.07
N LEU A 49 -10.87 14.68 7.45
CA LEU A 49 -10.73 14.63 6.00
C LEU A 49 -10.37 13.21 5.52
N ILE A 50 -11.16 12.72 4.58
CA ILE A 50 -10.84 11.54 3.77
C ILE A 50 -10.51 11.99 2.36
N GLU A 51 -9.33 11.64 1.90
CA GLU A 51 -8.88 11.88 0.54
C GLU A 51 -8.87 10.57 -0.26
N ILE A 52 -9.49 10.60 -1.43
CA ILE A 52 -9.50 9.49 -2.37
C ILE A 52 -8.60 9.86 -3.55
N SER A 53 -7.80 8.94 -4.02
CA SER A 53 -6.92 9.15 -5.17
C SER A 53 -7.73 9.42 -6.44
N ALA A 54 -7.59 10.62 -7.01
CA ALA A 54 -8.21 10.95 -8.30
C ALA A 54 -7.65 10.08 -9.44
N TYR A 55 -6.38 9.66 -9.33
CA TYR A 55 -5.77 8.77 -10.30
C TYR A 55 -6.36 7.36 -10.22
N HIS A 56 -6.49 6.82 -9.02
CA HIS A 56 -7.06 5.50 -8.78
C HIS A 56 -8.54 5.45 -9.23
N TYR A 57 -9.31 6.47 -8.87
CA TYR A 57 -10.70 6.61 -9.33
C TYR A 57 -10.85 6.58 -10.85
N ARG A 58 -9.95 7.25 -11.60
CA ARG A 58 -9.98 7.23 -13.08
C ARG A 58 -9.70 5.86 -13.67
N GLN A 59 -8.98 4.99 -12.97
CA GLN A 59 -8.63 3.65 -13.44
C GLN A 59 -9.68 2.60 -13.10
N TYR A 60 -10.29 2.70 -11.91
CA TYR A 60 -11.13 1.64 -11.35
C TYR A 60 -12.58 2.06 -11.10
N GLY A 61 -12.88 3.34 -11.23
CA GLY A 61 -14.25 3.86 -11.18
C GLY A 61 -14.80 4.04 -9.77
N TYR A 62 -16.14 4.17 -9.74
CA TYR A 62 -16.87 4.58 -8.54
C TYR A 62 -16.89 3.51 -7.44
N GLU A 63 -17.13 2.26 -7.80
CA GLU A 63 -17.22 1.16 -6.85
C GLU A 63 -15.93 0.98 -6.04
N ASP A 64 -14.78 1.15 -6.68
CA ASP A 64 -13.48 1.08 -6.02
C ASP A 64 -13.22 2.30 -5.13
N ALA A 65 -13.76 3.47 -5.50
CA ALA A 65 -13.72 4.65 -4.62
C ALA A 65 -14.58 4.46 -3.36
N VAL A 66 -15.75 3.80 -3.47
CA VAL A 66 -16.58 3.42 -2.31
C VAL A 66 -15.83 2.44 -1.41
N GLN A 67 -15.20 1.42 -1.97
CA GLN A 67 -14.37 0.48 -1.18
C GLN A 67 -13.19 1.17 -0.50
N THR A 68 -12.59 2.16 -1.16
CA THR A 68 -11.55 3.00 -0.55
C THR A 68 -12.12 3.82 0.60
N LEU A 69 -13.31 4.39 0.44
CA LEU A 69 -14.01 5.12 1.50
C LEU A 69 -14.28 4.22 2.72
N GLU A 70 -14.82 3.03 2.51
CA GLU A 70 -15.04 2.02 3.58
C GLU A 70 -13.75 1.71 4.35
N HIS A 71 -12.65 1.55 3.63
CA HIS A 71 -11.33 1.27 4.20
C HIS A 71 -10.86 2.42 5.12
N GLU A 72 -10.97 3.66 4.66
CA GLU A 72 -10.60 4.83 5.46
C GLU A 72 -11.55 5.05 6.65
N MET A 73 -12.84 4.72 6.50
CA MET A 73 -13.80 4.75 7.60
C MET A 73 -13.47 3.70 8.67
N LEU A 74 -12.96 2.53 8.30
CA LEU A 74 -12.49 1.54 9.28
C LEU A 74 -11.28 2.06 10.08
N HIS A 75 -10.36 2.77 9.44
CA HIS A 75 -9.29 3.45 10.14
C HIS A 75 -9.84 4.45 11.18
N LEU A 76 -10.86 5.23 10.79
CA LEU A 76 -11.52 6.18 11.68
C LEU A 76 -12.18 5.48 12.87
N TYR A 77 -12.93 4.41 12.60
CA TYR A 77 -13.61 3.63 13.62
C TYR A 77 -12.66 3.10 14.70
N LEU A 78 -11.58 2.45 14.28
CA LEU A 78 -10.57 1.95 15.23
C LEU A 78 -9.87 3.08 15.99
N HIS A 79 -9.60 4.20 15.33
CA HIS A 79 -9.03 5.39 15.99
C HIS A 79 -9.95 5.93 17.07
N MET A 80 -11.25 6.06 16.81
CA MET A 80 -12.24 6.53 17.80
C MET A 80 -12.37 5.59 18.99
N LEU A 81 -12.17 4.29 18.79
CA LEU A 81 -12.13 3.30 19.89
C LEU A 81 -10.80 3.31 20.65
N GLY A 82 -9.88 4.23 20.36
CA GLY A 82 -8.53 4.27 20.97
C GLY A 82 -7.67 3.05 20.61
N LYS A 83 -8.00 2.35 19.53
CA LYS A 83 -7.29 1.15 19.08
C LYS A 83 -6.26 1.48 17.97
N PRO A 84 -5.18 0.68 17.88
CA PRO A 84 -4.25 0.84 16.75
C PRO A 84 -4.96 0.69 15.41
N SER A 85 -4.94 1.75 14.60
CA SER A 85 -5.65 1.84 13.32
C SER A 85 -4.79 1.50 12.09
N GLY A 86 -3.57 0.99 12.27
CA GLY A 86 -2.75 0.46 11.16
C GLY A 86 -3.25 -0.89 10.67
N HIS A 87 -2.75 -1.38 9.52
CA HIS A 87 -3.13 -2.67 8.92
C HIS A 87 -2.61 -3.90 9.70
N ASN A 88 -2.74 -3.88 11.01
CA ASN A 88 -2.38 -4.96 11.92
C ASN A 88 -3.44 -6.07 11.94
N MET A 89 -3.31 -7.06 12.83
CA MET A 89 -4.27 -8.17 12.94
C MET A 89 -5.65 -7.69 13.34
N LEU A 90 -5.75 -6.70 14.24
CA LEU A 90 -7.04 -6.14 14.68
C LEU A 90 -7.78 -5.48 13.51
N PHE A 91 -7.07 -4.67 12.68
CA PHE A 91 -7.64 -4.05 11.49
C PHE A 91 -8.13 -5.11 10.51
N LYS A 92 -7.33 -6.14 10.26
CA LYS A 92 -7.68 -7.21 9.31
C LYS A 92 -8.90 -8.01 9.75
N GLU A 93 -8.99 -8.28 11.05
CA GLU A 93 -10.13 -9.01 11.63
C GLU A 93 -11.41 -8.17 11.58
N ALA A 94 -11.35 -6.89 11.95
CA ALA A 94 -12.47 -5.97 11.83
C ALA A 94 -12.92 -5.82 10.37
N ALA A 95 -11.97 -5.68 9.44
CA ALA A 95 -12.27 -5.61 8.01
C ALA A 95 -12.98 -6.87 7.51
N ARG A 96 -12.53 -8.05 7.95
CA ARG A 96 -13.17 -9.33 7.59
C ARG A 96 -14.60 -9.42 8.11
N GLN A 97 -14.83 -9.01 9.35
CA GLN A 97 -16.17 -9.03 10.00
C GLN A 97 -17.15 -8.08 9.30
N LEU A 98 -16.67 -6.90 8.89
CA LEU A 98 -17.48 -5.88 8.24
C LEU A 98 -17.54 -6.01 6.70
N GLY A 99 -16.90 -7.03 6.12
CA GLY A 99 -16.84 -7.21 4.68
C GLY A 99 -16.10 -6.07 3.97
N ILE A 100 -15.10 -5.47 4.61
CA ILE A 100 -14.31 -4.37 4.07
C ILE A 100 -13.01 -4.90 3.47
N ARG A 101 -12.67 -4.43 2.28
CA ARG A 101 -11.43 -4.82 1.60
C ARG A 101 -10.20 -4.23 2.32
N VAL A 102 -9.27 -5.10 2.72
CA VAL A 102 -8.03 -4.68 3.41
C VAL A 102 -7.02 -4.04 2.46
N PHE A 103 -6.94 -4.55 1.22
CA PHE A 103 -5.99 -4.08 0.22
C PHE A 103 -6.72 -3.74 -1.07
N HIS A 104 -6.47 -2.56 -1.59
CA HIS A 104 -6.91 -2.17 -2.93
C HIS A 104 -5.86 -2.58 -3.96
N ALA A 105 -6.33 -2.88 -5.18
CA ALA A 105 -5.44 -3.05 -6.30
C ALA A 105 -4.64 -1.74 -6.47
N ASN A 106 -3.32 -1.80 -6.30
CA ASN A 106 -2.50 -0.63 -6.55
C ASN A 106 -2.44 -0.41 -8.07
N PRO A 107 -2.98 0.72 -8.60
CA PRO A 107 -2.94 1.01 -10.03
C PRO A 107 -1.51 1.20 -10.57
N TYR A 108 -0.58 1.42 -9.66
CA TYR A 108 0.82 1.30 -9.97
C TYR A 108 1.27 -0.10 -9.52
N PRO A 109 1.22 -1.12 -10.37
CA PRO A 109 1.91 -2.34 -10.06
C PRO A 109 3.29 -1.88 -9.63
N LYS A 110 3.72 -2.36 -8.47
CA LYS A 110 5.09 -2.13 -8.02
C LYS A 110 5.96 -2.78 -9.09
N ASN A 111 6.11 -2.09 -10.19
CA ASN A 111 7.08 -2.48 -11.21
C ASN A 111 8.43 -2.29 -10.53
N ARG A 112 8.78 -3.27 -9.72
CA ARG A 112 10.05 -3.29 -9.00
C ARG A 112 11.18 -3.13 -10.01
N ALA A 113 11.00 -3.65 -11.20
CA ALA A 113 11.95 -3.53 -12.30
C ALA A 113 12.17 -2.06 -12.73
N SER A 114 11.10 -1.24 -12.86
CA SER A 114 11.21 0.14 -13.37
C SER A 114 11.90 1.14 -12.43
N ARG A 115 12.20 0.76 -11.18
CA ARG A 115 12.88 1.63 -10.20
C ARG A 115 14.27 1.15 -9.81
N HIS A 116 14.71 0.01 -10.33
CA HIS A 116 15.99 -0.55 -9.99
C HIS A 116 16.97 -0.26 -11.11
N ARG A 117 18.06 0.40 -10.76
CA ARG A 117 19.14 0.73 -11.71
C ARG A 117 20.17 -0.37 -11.84
N TYR A 118 20.19 -1.29 -10.89
CA TYR A 118 21.21 -2.32 -10.78
C TYR A 118 20.54 -3.67 -10.55
N VAL A 119 20.81 -4.60 -11.42
CA VAL A 119 20.34 -5.98 -11.34
C VAL A 119 21.56 -6.86 -11.05
N TYR A 120 21.46 -7.64 -10.02
CA TYR A 120 22.48 -8.57 -9.59
C TYR A 120 21.95 -9.98 -9.66
N GLU A 121 22.85 -10.93 -9.89
CA GLU A 121 22.57 -12.36 -9.90
C GLU A 121 23.44 -13.09 -8.89
N CYS A 122 22.88 -14.09 -8.23
CA CYS A 122 23.63 -15.02 -7.38
C CYS A 122 24.31 -16.06 -8.26
N PRO A 123 25.64 -16.22 -8.20
CA PRO A 123 26.35 -17.20 -9.02
C PRO A 123 26.02 -18.65 -8.61
N SER A 124 25.55 -18.87 -7.39
CA SER A 124 25.23 -20.19 -6.87
C SER A 124 23.82 -20.66 -7.20
N CYS A 125 22.79 -19.81 -7.08
CA CYS A 125 21.38 -20.21 -7.25
C CYS A 125 20.64 -19.46 -8.35
N GLY A 126 21.29 -18.58 -9.11
CA GLY A 126 20.66 -17.80 -10.20
C GLY A 126 19.66 -16.77 -9.74
N ARG A 127 19.43 -16.59 -8.45
CA ARG A 127 18.44 -15.62 -7.93
C ARG A 127 18.84 -14.21 -8.26
N MET A 128 17.90 -13.47 -8.83
CA MET A 128 18.05 -12.05 -9.15
C MET A 128 17.76 -11.16 -7.94
N ALA A 129 18.58 -10.13 -7.76
CA ALA A 129 18.39 -9.08 -6.75
C ALA A 129 18.41 -7.70 -7.40
N PHE A 130 17.44 -6.87 -7.07
CA PHE A 130 17.20 -5.56 -7.67
C PHE A 130 17.52 -4.43 -6.69
N ARG A 131 18.35 -3.46 -7.06
CA ARG A 131 18.76 -2.35 -6.19
C ARG A 131 18.65 -0.99 -6.88
N LYS A 132 18.33 0.05 -6.08
CA LYS A 132 18.28 1.44 -6.56
C LYS A 132 19.65 2.10 -6.61
N ARG A 133 20.57 1.67 -5.75
CA ARG A 133 21.95 2.18 -5.64
C ARG A 133 22.91 1.02 -5.88
N PRO A 134 24.10 1.28 -6.41
CA PRO A 134 25.10 0.24 -6.55
C PRO A 134 25.46 -0.32 -5.17
N GLY A 135 25.59 -1.62 -5.08
CA GLY A 135 26.27 -2.23 -3.93
C GLY A 135 27.77 -1.98 -4.03
N ARG A 136 28.45 -1.84 -2.90
CA ARG A 136 29.91 -1.95 -2.92
C ARG A 136 30.26 -3.34 -3.47
N ALA A 137 31.23 -3.41 -4.38
CA ALA A 137 31.71 -4.69 -4.90
C ALA A 137 32.02 -5.62 -3.71
N GLN A 138 31.59 -6.86 -3.80
CA GLN A 138 31.80 -7.91 -2.78
C GLN A 138 31.12 -7.69 -1.40
N ALA A 139 30.32 -6.61 -1.22
CA ALA A 139 29.66 -6.35 0.08
C ALA A 139 28.26 -6.92 0.19
N ILE A 140 27.71 -7.52 -0.88
CA ILE A 140 26.35 -8.05 -0.90
C ILE A 140 26.36 -9.51 -1.36
N ALA A 141 25.74 -10.36 -0.56
CA ALA A 141 25.61 -11.79 -0.88
C ALA A 141 24.13 -12.21 -0.94
N CYS A 142 23.87 -13.36 -1.52
CA CYS A 142 22.56 -13.96 -1.59
C CYS A 142 22.10 -14.42 -0.21
N GLY A 143 21.14 -13.70 0.39
CA GLY A 143 20.65 -14.01 1.73
C GLY A 143 20.00 -15.39 1.87
N VAL A 144 19.59 -16.02 0.76
CA VAL A 144 19.05 -17.40 0.78
C VAL A 144 20.20 -18.40 0.86
N CYS A 145 21.20 -18.27 -0.02
CA CYS A 145 22.36 -19.18 0.00
C CYS A 145 23.14 -19.03 1.31
N CYS A 146 23.32 -17.81 1.81
CA CYS A 146 23.95 -17.57 3.09
C CYS A 146 23.20 -18.25 4.24
N ARG A 147 21.88 -18.17 4.30
CA ARG A 147 21.09 -18.85 5.33
C ARG A 147 21.17 -20.36 5.26
N VAL A 148 21.18 -20.92 4.06
CA VAL A 148 21.13 -22.38 3.87
C VAL A 148 22.50 -23.04 4.00
N GLN A 149 23.58 -22.35 3.60
CA GLN A 149 24.88 -22.93 3.43
C GLN A 149 26.00 -22.25 4.22
N ALA A 150 25.71 -21.17 4.94
CA ALA A 150 26.68 -20.42 5.74
C ALA A 150 26.05 -19.85 7.03
N ASP A 151 25.04 -20.52 7.59
CA ASP A 151 24.36 -20.18 8.86
C ASP A 151 23.94 -18.69 8.96
N GLY A 152 23.62 -18.09 7.82
CA GLY A 152 23.24 -16.68 7.72
C GLY A 152 24.42 -15.71 7.63
N ALA A 153 25.65 -16.17 7.77
CA ALA A 153 26.85 -15.34 7.63
C ALA A 153 27.10 -14.97 6.17
N TRP A 154 27.76 -13.83 5.96
CA TRP A 154 28.21 -13.45 4.64
C TRP A 154 29.27 -14.42 4.14
N ASP A 155 29.15 -14.87 2.89
CA ASP A 155 30.08 -15.81 2.27
C ASP A 155 30.35 -15.37 0.82
N GLU A 156 31.64 -15.30 0.47
CA GLU A 156 32.10 -14.85 -0.83
C GLU A 156 31.56 -15.71 -1.99
N ARG A 157 31.35 -16.99 -1.77
CA ARG A 157 30.75 -17.92 -2.77
C ARG A 157 29.39 -17.46 -3.25
N PHE A 158 28.66 -16.69 -2.42
CA PHE A 158 27.31 -16.18 -2.69
C PHE A 158 27.30 -14.68 -2.96
N ALA A 159 28.47 -14.06 -3.13
CA ALA A 159 28.58 -12.65 -3.50
C ALA A 159 27.83 -12.39 -4.82
N LEU A 160 26.93 -11.40 -4.81
CA LEU A 160 26.08 -11.09 -5.94
C LEU A 160 26.89 -10.40 -7.05
N ARG A 161 26.74 -10.85 -8.29
CA ARG A 161 27.36 -10.27 -9.47
C ARG A 161 26.42 -9.30 -10.14
N LEU A 162 26.91 -8.10 -10.51
CA LEU A 162 26.13 -7.15 -11.31
C LEU A 162 25.99 -7.68 -12.73
N VAL A 163 24.74 -7.90 -13.19
CA VAL A 163 24.46 -8.39 -14.55
C VAL A 163 23.86 -7.32 -15.44
N GLU A 164 23.19 -6.32 -14.85
CA GLU A 164 22.57 -5.25 -15.63
C GLU A 164 22.60 -3.92 -14.88
N LYS A 165 22.83 -2.83 -15.63
CA LYS A 165 22.69 -1.44 -15.19
C LYS A 165 21.67 -0.74 -16.08
N VAL A 166 20.43 -0.61 -15.58
CA VAL A 166 19.36 0.07 -16.31
C VAL A 166 19.57 1.58 -16.27
N ARG A 167 19.66 2.22 -17.45
CA ARG A 167 19.65 3.67 -17.59
C ARG A 167 18.23 4.10 -17.92
N PHE A 168 17.65 4.92 -17.07
CA PHE A 168 16.42 5.62 -17.44
C PHE A 168 16.80 6.86 -18.25
N ALA A 169 16.23 6.98 -19.44
CA ALA A 169 16.31 8.18 -20.25
C ALA A 169 15.46 9.30 -19.62
#